data_7ad4e17ec4b415199d5ac45f4402d078
#
_entry.id   7ad4e17ec4b415199d5ac45f4402d078
#
_cell.length_a   1.000
_cell.length_b   1.000
_cell.length_c   1.000
_cell.angle_alpha   90.00
_cell.angle_beta   90.00
_cell.angle_gamma   90.00
#
_symmetry.space_group_name_H-M   'P 1'
#
loop_
_entity.id
_entity.type
_entity.pdbx_description
1 polymer ?
#
loop_
_entity_poly.entity_id
_entity_poly.type
_entity_poly.pdbx_seq_one_letter_code
_entity_poly.pdbx_strand_id
1 'polypeptide(L)'
;MKISLQSAVGKNYADFWHTKKRYRVCKGSRGSKKSKTAALNMIHRLYEYPESNGLCVRRYSNTLRDSVYSDLKWAIHKLGLDGYFDCTVSPMQITRIKTGQKILFRGLDDGLKITSISVDKGVLCWVWIEEAYEITNEDDFNKLDLSIRGEVPDGYFKQITLTFNPWSATSWLKARFFDTPDDDTFTKTTTWECNEWLDESDRNIFLKMKKNNPRRYRIEGEGEWGIAEGLIYTNVVCEEFDVDEIRKIKGIKSAFNLDFGFTDPNAFVCEMVDNASMKIYIFDEWYQTGVTNKIIANKIKEMGYGGQKIVCDNAEPKSIAELQEEGIKAEPSRKGKDSVNHGIQLIQNYQIIVHPKCVEFYKEIRNYCWAKDKDGKLTDKPDHEFSHGMDSMRYGVTKILLPDAFSFD
;
A
#
# COMPACT_ATOMS: atom_id res chain seq x y z
N MET A 1 -10.97 2.64 -37.00
CA MET A 1 -12.15 2.23 -36.18
C MET A 1 -12.48 3.38 -35.24
N LYS A 2 -13.73 3.87 -35.20
CA LYS A 2 -14.12 4.91 -34.22
C LYS A 2 -14.52 4.17 -32.92
N ILE A 3 -13.74 4.31 -31.86
CA ILE A 3 -14.08 3.76 -30.54
C ILE A 3 -14.85 4.84 -29.79
N SER A 4 -16.04 4.51 -29.29
CA SER A 4 -16.79 5.41 -28.42
C SER A 4 -16.10 5.43 -27.04
N LEU A 5 -15.81 6.63 -26.52
CA LEU A 5 -15.28 6.77 -25.15
C LEU A 5 -16.21 6.12 -24.13
N GLN A 6 -17.52 6.23 -24.32
CA GLN A 6 -18.50 5.59 -23.47
C GLN A 6 -18.36 4.06 -23.47
N SER A 7 -18.07 3.45 -24.63
CA SER A 7 -17.84 1.99 -24.71
C SER A 7 -16.50 1.56 -24.15
N ALA A 8 -15.51 2.45 -24.09
CA ALA A 8 -14.19 2.16 -23.52
C ALA A 8 -14.16 2.35 -22.00
N VAL A 9 -14.81 3.40 -21.50
CA VAL A 9 -14.83 3.78 -20.08
C VAL A 9 -15.96 3.11 -19.31
N GLY A 10 -17.11 2.87 -19.98
CA GLY A 10 -18.31 2.33 -19.38
C GLY A 10 -19.08 3.35 -18.54
N LYS A 11 -19.96 2.83 -17.68
CA LYS A 11 -20.83 3.63 -16.81
C LYS A 11 -20.10 4.14 -15.57
N ASN A 12 -20.74 5.08 -14.88
CA ASN A 12 -20.37 5.55 -13.52
C ASN A 12 -19.10 6.42 -13.41
N TYR A 13 -18.47 6.83 -14.50
CA TYR A 13 -17.24 7.63 -14.46
C TYR A 13 -17.31 8.94 -15.26
N ALA A 14 -18.49 9.37 -15.73
CA ALA A 14 -18.63 10.60 -16.52
C ALA A 14 -18.19 11.85 -15.76
N ASP A 15 -18.58 11.97 -14.49
CA ASP A 15 -18.17 13.04 -13.58
C ASP A 15 -16.66 13.08 -13.36
N PHE A 16 -16.05 11.92 -13.06
CA PHE A 16 -14.60 11.76 -12.93
C PHE A 16 -13.87 12.13 -14.23
N TRP A 17 -14.45 11.78 -15.39
CA TRP A 17 -13.84 12.02 -16.69
C TRP A 17 -13.80 13.50 -17.05
N HIS A 18 -14.89 14.23 -16.79
CA HIS A 18 -15.09 15.60 -17.24
C HIS A 18 -14.68 16.68 -16.25
N THR A 19 -14.47 16.34 -14.99
CA THR A 19 -14.00 17.33 -13.99
C THR A 19 -12.69 17.97 -14.43
N LYS A 20 -12.58 19.30 -14.25
CA LYS A 20 -11.36 20.09 -14.48
C LYS A 20 -10.71 20.56 -13.19
N LYS A 21 -11.21 20.11 -12.03
CA LYS A 21 -10.64 20.44 -10.72
C LYS A 21 -9.18 20.01 -10.66
N ARG A 22 -8.36 20.76 -9.91
CA ARG A 22 -6.91 20.45 -9.75
C ARG A 22 -6.69 19.08 -9.13
N TYR A 23 -7.43 18.76 -8.08
CA TYR A 23 -7.36 17.46 -7.42
C TYR A 23 -8.56 16.62 -7.82
N ARG A 24 -8.30 15.48 -8.42
CA ARG A 24 -9.28 14.48 -8.80
C ARG A 24 -9.01 13.20 -8.02
N VAL A 25 -9.75 13.00 -6.93
CA VAL A 25 -9.49 11.98 -5.93
C VAL A 25 -10.54 10.88 -6.01
N CYS A 26 -10.12 9.67 -6.37
CA CYS A 26 -11.00 8.51 -6.49
C CYS A 26 -10.58 7.41 -5.52
N LYS A 27 -11.27 7.32 -4.40
CA LYS A 27 -11.18 6.16 -3.53
C LYS A 27 -12.19 5.09 -3.93
N GLY A 28 -11.92 3.84 -3.59
CA GLY A 28 -12.93 2.82 -3.86
C GLY A 28 -12.44 1.40 -3.66
N SER A 29 -13.36 0.47 -3.91
CA SER A 29 -13.11 -0.95 -3.79
C SER A 29 -12.09 -1.47 -4.80
N ARG A 30 -11.59 -2.68 -4.57
CA ARG A 30 -10.97 -3.47 -5.63
C ARG A 30 -11.99 -3.75 -6.74
N GLY A 31 -11.51 -4.02 -7.96
CA GLY A 31 -12.38 -4.33 -9.09
C GLY A 31 -13.27 -3.18 -9.58
N SER A 32 -13.23 -1.97 -9.00
CA SER A 32 -14.07 -0.84 -9.40
C SER A 32 -13.64 -0.15 -10.69
N LYS A 33 -12.60 -0.62 -11.37
CA LYS A 33 -11.99 -0.05 -12.60
C LYS A 33 -11.41 1.37 -12.49
N LYS A 34 -11.19 1.90 -11.28
CA LYS A 34 -10.65 3.26 -11.07
C LYS A 34 -9.30 3.48 -11.78
N SER A 35 -8.34 2.54 -11.65
CA SER A 35 -7.02 2.62 -12.29
C SER A 35 -7.11 2.53 -13.81
N LYS A 36 -7.91 1.58 -14.33
CA LYS A 36 -8.15 1.46 -15.78
C LYS A 36 -8.78 2.73 -16.37
N THR A 37 -9.71 3.36 -15.65
CA THR A 37 -10.34 4.62 -16.08
C THR A 37 -9.33 5.78 -16.02
N ALA A 38 -8.48 5.86 -15.01
CA ALA A 38 -7.41 6.87 -14.93
C ALA A 38 -6.41 6.70 -16.09
N ALA A 39 -6.02 5.47 -16.42
CA ALA A 39 -5.13 5.17 -17.54
C ALA A 39 -5.74 5.58 -18.88
N LEU A 40 -7.01 5.23 -19.15
CA LEU A 40 -7.72 5.66 -20.35
C LEU A 40 -7.80 7.17 -20.45
N ASN A 41 -8.09 7.85 -19.34
CA ASN A 41 -8.17 9.31 -19.31
C ASN A 41 -6.79 9.96 -19.57
N MET A 42 -5.73 9.43 -19.00
CA MET A 42 -4.35 9.92 -19.24
C MET A 42 -3.99 9.86 -20.74
N ILE A 43 -4.24 8.73 -21.41
CA ILE A 43 -3.97 8.57 -22.85
C ILE A 43 -4.85 9.49 -23.67
N HIS A 44 -6.14 9.61 -23.34
CA HIS A 44 -7.08 10.52 -24.02
C HIS A 44 -6.62 11.98 -23.88
N ARG A 45 -6.20 12.41 -22.69
CA ARG A 45 -5.69 13.77 -22.43
C ARG A 45 -4.46 14.11 -23.28
N LEU A 46 -3.51 13.19 -23.43
CA LEU A 46 -2.37 13.41 -24.33
C LEU A 46 -2.81 13.53 -25.80
N TYR A 47 -3.91 12.84 -26.17
CA TYR A 47 -4.45 12.97 -27.54
C TYR A 47 -5.20 14.27 -27.75
N GLU A 48 -5.99 14.71 -26.79
CA GLU A 48 -6.81 15.92 -26.82
C GLU A 48 -5.98 17.20 -26.70
N TYR A 49 -4.89 17.19 -25.92
CA TYR A 49 -4.05 18.35 -25.60
C TYR A 49 -2.60 18.16 -26.10
N PRO A 50 -2.30 18.52 -27.36
CA PRO A 50 -1.02 18.18 -28.04
C PRO A 50 0.25 18.75 -27.40
N GLU A 51 0.16 19.75 -26.52
CA GLU A 51 1.31 20.35 -25.83
C GLU A 51 1.43 19.91 -24.38
N SER A 52 0.56 18.99 -23.93
CA SER A 52 0.59 18.48 -22.55
C SER A 52 1.45 17.24 -22.40
N ASN A 53 2.04 17.08 -21.24
CA ASN A 53 2.73 15.87 -20.82
C ASN A 53 2.09 15.27 -19.56
N GLY A 54 2.38 13.99 -19.30
CA GLY A 54 1.91 13.24 -18.16
C GLY A 54 3.04 12.81 -17.23
N LEU A 55 2.69 12.59 -15.96
CA LEU A 55 3.55 12.01 -14.95
C LEU A 55 2.76 10.96 -14.18
N CYS A 56 3.29 9.76 -14.11
CA CYS A 56 2.73 8.70 -13.28
C CYS A 56 3.64 8.45 -12.07
N VAL A 57 3.02 8.35 -10.90
CA VAL A 57 3.70 8.28 -9.62
C VAL A 57 3.18 7.12 -8.80
N ARG A 58 4.08 6.40 -8.14
CA ARG A 58 3.81 5.51 -7.00
C ARG A 58 4.82 5.79 -5.89
N ARG A 59 4.59 5.25 -4.70
CA ARG A 59 5.57 5.35 -3.60
C ARG A 59 6.92 4.77 -4.03
N TYR A 60 6.92 3.59 -4.64
CA TYR A 60 8.14 2.88 -5.04
C TYR A 60 8.28 2.77 -6.55
N SER A 61 9.45 3.14 -7.07
CA SER A 61 9.76 3.14 -8.50
C SER A 61 9.70 1.75 -9.13
N ASN A 62 10.09 0.71 -8.40
CA ASN A 62 10.08 -0.69 -8.87
C ASN A 62 8.68 -1.24 -9.17
N THR A 63 7.64 -0.69 -8.55
CA THR A 63 6.25 -1.14 -8.75
C THR A 63 5.57 -0.53 -9.98
N LEU A 64 6.15 0.50 -10.59
CA LEU A 64 5.55 1.25 -11.71
C LEU A 64 5.39 0.43 -12.97
N ARG A 65 6.33 -0.48 -13.26
CA ARG A 65 6.37 -1.26 -14.50
C ARG A 65 5.17 -2.21 -14.62
N ASP A 66 4.91 -2.96 -13.58
CA ASP A 66 3.91 -4.03 -13.57
C ASP A 66 2.50 -3.52 -13.22
N SER A 67 2.37 -2.25 -12.83
CA SER A 67 1.10 -1.58 -12.54
C SER A 67 0.78 -0.50 -13.57
N VAL A 68 1.12 0.75 -13.30
CA VAL A 68 0.73 1.94 -14.06
C VAL A 68 1.19 1.89 -15.53
N TYR A 69 2.42 1.47 -15.78
CA TYR A 69 2.94 1.36 -17.14
C TYR A 69 2.18 0.31 -17.96
N SER A 70 1.90 -0.83 -17.36
CA SER A 70 1.09 -1.90 -17.96
C SER A 70 -0.34 -1.44 -18.23
N ASP A 71 -0.95 -0.69 -17.29
CA ASP A 71 -2.29 -0.13 -17.45
C ASP A 71 -2.38 0.89 -18.58
N LEU A 72 -1.36 1.73 -18.75
CA LEU A 72 -1.30 2.69 -19.85
C LEU A 72 -1.13 2.00 -21.21
N LYS A 73 -0.30 0.97 -21.31
CA LYS A 73 -0.20 0.16 -22.53
C LYS A 73 -1.55 -0.50 -22.88
N TRP A 74 -2.22 -1.07 -21.89
CA TRP A 74 -3.56 -1.60 -22.07
C TRP A 74 -4.54 -0.49 -22.56
N ALA A 75 -4.47 0.71 -22.01
CA ALA A 75 -5.32 1.84 -22.42
C ALA A 75 -5.04 2.28 -23.88
N ILE A 76 -3.78 2.32 -24.29
CA ILE A 76 -3.39 2.60 -25.68
C ILE A 76 -4.03 1.57 -26.63
N HIS A 77 -3.88 0.29 -26.30
CA HIS A 77 -4.46 -0.81 -27.08
C HIS A 77 -6.00 -0.74 -27.10
N LYS A 78 -6.63 -0.54 -25.95
CA LYS A 78 -8.09 -0.43 -25.80
C LYS A 78 -8.67 0.72 -26.61
N LEU A 79 -7.93 1.80 -26.80
CA LEU A 79 -8.32 2.96 -27.61
C LEU A 79 -7.93 2.83 -29.10
N GLY A 80 -7.29 1.71 -29.50
CA GLY A 80 -6.83 1.49 -30.88
C GLY A 80 -5.74 2.45 -31.31
N LEU A 81 -4.87 2.86 -30.37
CA LEU A 81 -3.83 3.87 -30.58
C LEU A 81 -2.40 3.28 -30.59
N ASP A 82 -2.24 1.95 -30.78
CA ASP A 82 -0.95 1.26 -30.74
C ASP A 82 0.10 1.88 -31.66
N GLY A 83 -0.28 2.30 -32.86
CA GLY A 83 0.63 2.95 -33.82
C GLY A 83 0.92 4.45 -33.55
N TYR A 84 0.35 5.03 -32.49
CA TYR A 84 0.51 6.46 -32.17
C TYR A 84 1.45 6.71 -30.99
N PHE A 85 1.80 5.68 -30.24
CA PHE A 85 2.64 5.78 -29.06
C PHE A 85 3.82 4.79 -29.14
N ASP A 86 4.98 5.28 -28.75
CA ASP A 86 6.17 4.47 -28.50
C ASP A 86 6.30 4.24 -26.97
N CYS A 87 6.50 2.98 -26.58
CA CYS A 87 6.54 2.55 -25.20
C CYS A 87 7.90 1.91 -24.87
N THR A 88 8.77 2.63 -24.17
CA THR A 88 10.11 2.16 -23.77
C THR A 88 10.18 1.82 -22.29
N VAL A 89 11.06 0.87 -21.94
CA VAL A 89 11.27 0.40 -20.56
C VAL A 89 12.56 0.99 -19.97
N SER A 90 13.53 1.32 -20.80
CA SER A 90 14.80 1.91 -20.37
C SER A 90 15.21 3.03 -21.35
N PRO A 91 14.99 4.32 -20.99
CA PRO A 91 14.24 4.77 -19.81
C PRO A 91 12.77 4.42 -19.90
N MET A 92 12.11 4.23 -18.73
CA MET A 92 10.66 3.96 -18.70
C MET A 92 9.91 5.25 -19.05
N GLN A 93 9.31 5.26 -20.26
CA GLN A 93 8.46 6.36 -20.73
C GLN A 93 7.49 5.87 -21.82
N ILE A 94 6.44 6.62 -22.03
CA ILE A 94 5.53 6.48 -23.17
C ILE A 94 5.56 7.79 -23.94
N THR A 95 5.85 7.72 -25.24
CA THR A 95 6.01 8.90 -26.08
C THR A 95 4.97 8.88 -27.20
N ARG A 96 4.22 9.96 -27.36
CA ARG A 96 3.33 10.14 -28.54
C ARG A 96 4.18 10.48 -29.75
N ILE A 97 4.21 9.61 -30.76
CA ILE A 97 5.16 9.67 -31.90
C ILE A 97 5.03 11.00 -32.66
N LYS A 98 3.80 11.45 -32.96
CA LYS A 98 3.56 12.64 -33.78
C LYS A 98 4.00 13.96 -33.13
N THR A 99 3.81 14.08 -31.80
CA THR A 99 3.98 15.37 -31.07
C THR A 99 5.20 15.39 -30.16
N GLY A 100 5.74 14.22 -29.82
CA GLY A 100 6.83 14.08 -28.86
C GLY A 100 6.43 14.25 -27.40
N GLN A 101 5.12 14.34 -27.11
CA GLN A 101 4.61 14.36 -25.73
C GLN A 101 5.03 13.09 -24.98
N LYS A 102 5.31 13.23 -23.69
CA LYS A 102 5.80 12.13 -22.85
C LYS A 102 4.90 11.87 -21.67
N ILE A 103 4.77 10.61 -21.27
CA ILE A 103 4.37 10.21 -19.92
C ILE A 103 5.63 9.72 -19.24
N LEU A 104 5.98 10.39 -18.15
CA LEU A 104 7.12 10.08 -17.29
C LEU A 104 6.66 9.21 -16.11
N PHE A 105 7.59 8.43 -15.55
CA PHE A 105 7.33 7.55 -14.41
C PHE A 105 8.33 7.85 -13.29
N ARG A 106 7.84 8.06 -12.07
CA ARG A 106 8.68 8.38 -10.90
C ARG A 106 8.16 7.67 -9.64
N GLY A 107 9.09 7.14 -8.84
CA GLY A 107 8.82 6.77 -7.46
C GLY A 107 9.04 7.97 -6.54
N LEU A 108 8.31 8.03 -5.43
CA LEU A 108 8.56 9.00 -4.36
C LEU A 108 9.67 8.54 -3.39
N ASP A 109 10.21 7.34 -3.59
CA ASP A 109 11.35 6.77 -2.88
C ASP A 109 12.68 7.48 -3.16
N ASP A 110 12.72 8.35 -4.16
CA ASP A 110 13.87 9.21 -4.47
C ASP A 110 13.44 10.69 -4.49
N GLY A 111 13.52 11.33 -3.32
CA GLY A 111 13.08 12.72 -3.14
C GLY A 111 13.79 13.74 -4.05
N LEU A 112 15.02 13.45 -4.49
CA LEU A 112 15.77 14.32 -5.42
C LEU A 112 15.20 14.27 -6.83
N LYS A 113 14.65 13.15 -7.26
CA LYS A 113 14.05 13.00 -8.60
C LYS A 113 12.68 13.66 -8.75
N ILE A 114 12.04 14.00 -7.65
CA ILE A 114 10.71 14.63 -7.65
C ILE A 114 10.81 16.14 -7.84
N THR A 115 11.83 16.77 -7.27
CA THR A 115 12.00 18.23 -7.32
C THR A 115 12.51 18.75 -8.67
N SER A 116 13.04 17.87 -9.53
CA SER A 116 13.63 18.19 -10.83
C SER A 116 12.90 17.58 -12.03
N ILE A 117 11.57 17.47 -11.95
CA ILE A 117 10.77 16.96 -13.07
C ILE A 117 10.66 18.06 -14.13
N SER A 118 11.28 17.83 -15.27
CA SER A 118 11.18 18.68 -16.43
C SER A 118 10.80 17.90 -17.68
N VAL A 119 10.18 18.56 -18.62
CA VAL A 119 9.87 18.03 -19.95
C VAL A 119 10.56 18.88 -21.00
N ASP A 120 11.08 18.24 -22.03
CA ASP A 120 11.87 18.93 -23.06
C ASP A 120 10.98 19.82 -23.96
N LYS A 121 9.69 19.46 -24.06
CA LYS A 121 8.72 20.14 -24.92
C LYS A 121 7.34 20.14 -24.29
N GLY A 122 6.61 21.25 -24.43
CA GLY A 122 5.27 21.40 -23.85
C GLY A 122 5.27 21.58 -22.35
N VAL A 123 4.16 21.30 -21.69
CA VAL A 123 3.93 21.53 -20.28
C VAL A 123 3.46 20.25 -19.55
N LEU A 124 3.83 20.10 -18.29
CA LEU A 124 3.38 19.01 -17.46
C LEU A 124 2.00 19.35 -16.88
N CYS A 125 0.95 18.73 -17.44
CA CYS A 125 -0.44 18.99 -17.07
C CYS A 125 -1.07 17.87 -16.25
N TRP A 126 -0.74 16.61 -16.53
CA TRP A 126 -1.46 15.47 -16.02
C TRP A 126 -0.58 14.66 -15.08
N VAL A 127 -0.97 14.57 -13.83
CA VAL A 127 -0.30 13.71 -12.84
C VAL A 127 -1.27 12.62 -12.43
N TRP A 128 -0.81 11.38 -12.37
CA TRP A 128 -1.57 10.27 -11.81
C TRP A 128 -0.76 9.57 -10.74
N ILE A 129 -1.26 9.65 -9.52
CA ILE A 129 -0.73 8.95 -8.34
C ILE A 129 -1.58 7.70 -8.14
N GLU A 130 -1.02 6.54 -8.44
CA GLU A 130 -1.66 5.25 -8.24
C GLU A 130 -1.30 4.69 -6.87
N GLU A 131 -2.25 4.03 -6.23
CA GLU A 131 -2.17 3.55 -4.85
C GLU A 131 -1.70 4.66 -3.89
N ALA A 132 -2.38 5.82 -3.97
CA ALA A 132 -1.98 7.01 -3.22
C ALA A 132 -1.93 6.81 -1.69
N TYR A 133 -2.59 5.77 -1.16
CA TYR A 133 -2.51 5.41 0.26
C TYR A 133 -1.09 5.00 0.70
N GLU A 134 -0.24 4.55 -0.23
CA GLU A 134 1.17 4.23 0.04
C GLU A 134 1.98 5.48 0.44
N ILE A 135 1.48 6.67 0.10
CA ILE A 135 2.05 7.94 0.55
C ILE A 135 1.56 8.21 1.96
N THR A 136 2.35 7.83 2.93
CA THR A 136 1.99 7.89 4.35
C THR A 136 2.10 9.27 4.95
N ASN A 137 2.88 10.16 4.33
CA ASN A 137 3.11 11.54 4.78
C ASN A 137 2.59 12.54 3.72
N GLU A 138 1.77 13.50 4.17
CA GLU A 138 1.24 14.57 3.33
C GLU A 138 2.33 15.48 2.75
N ASP A 139 3.45 15.68 3.45
CA ASP A 139 4.55 16.51 2.98
C ASP A 139 5.18 15.99 1.68
N ASP A 140 5.23 14.69 1.46
CA ASP A 140 5.73 14.11 0.21
C ASP A 140 4.79 14.45 -0.95
N PHE A 141 3.47 14.42 -0.72
CA PHE A 141 2.49 14.89 -1.68
C PHE A 141 2.65 16.40 -1.95
N ASN A 142 2.82 17.22 -0.92
CA ASN A 142 2.97 18.67 -1.06
C ASN A 142 4.23 19.03 -1.86
N LYS A 143 5.35 18.33 -1.67
CA LYS A 143 6.59 18.52 -2.47
C LYS A 143 6.34 18.22 -3.95
N LEU A 144 5.61 17.13 -4.25
CA LEU A 144 5.24 16.79 -5.61
C LEU A 144 4.32 17.85 -6.22
N ASP A 145 3.27 18.26 -5.51
CA ASP A 145 2.30 19.25 -5.96
C ASP A 145 2.96 20.61 -6.28
N LEU A 146 3.86 21.08 -5.42
CA LEU A 146 4.66 22.28 -5.64
C LEU A 146 5.58 22.16 -6.87
N SER A 147 5.95 20.96 -7.29
CA SER A 147 6.77 20.73 -8.48
C SER A 147 5.95 20.81 -9.79
N ILE A 148 4.61 20.70 -9.73
CA ILE A 148 3.72 20.79 -10.90
C ILE A 148 3.28 22.23 -11.10
N ARG A 149 4.16 23.04 -11.69
CA ARG A 149 4.02 24.49 -11.86
C ARG A 149 4.35 24.94 -13.29
N GLY A 150 4.24 26.23 -13.55
CA GLY A 150 4.44 26.88 -14.86
C GLY A 150 3.12 27.24 -15.55
N GLU A 151 3.19 28.09 -16.55
CA GLU A 151 2.05 28.48 -17.36
C GLU A 151 1.61 27.33 -18.25
N VAL A 152 0.32 27.29 -18.56
CA VAL A 152 -0.27 26.35 -19.51
C VAL A 152 -0.93 27.13 -20.66
N PRO A 153 -0.97 26.61 -21.89
CA PRO A 153 -1.65 27.24 -23.01
C PRO A 153 -3.15 27.45 -22.72
N ASP A 154 -3.76 28.39 -23.43
CA ASP A 154 -5.19 28.67 -23.33
C ASP A 154 -6.04 27.41 -23.51
N GLY A 155 -7.01 27.21 -22.62
CA GLY A 155 -7.88 26.04 -22.59
C GLY A 155 -7.28 24.79 -21.92
N TYR A 156 -6.00 24.81 -21.58
CA TYR A 156 -5.34 23.75 -20.81
C TYR A 156 -5.53 23.97 -19.29
N PHE A 157 -5.31 22.93 -18.53
CA PHE A 157 -5.34 22.98 -17.05
C PHE A 157 -4.42 21.90 -16.48
N LYS A 158 -4.06 22.04 -15.22
CA LYS A 158 -3.29 21.03 -14.50
C LYS A 158 -4.20 20.21 -13.61
N GLN A 159 -4.00 18.91 -13.59
CA GLN A 159 -4.80 18.02 -12.79
C GLN A 159 -3.94 16.91 -12.17
N ILE A 160 -4.08 16.71 -10.86
CA ILE A 160 -3.50 15.60 -10.11
C ILE A 160 -4.61 14.61 -9.80
N THR A 161 -4.50 13.41 -10.35
CA THR A 161 -5.43 12.31 -10.13
C THR A 161 -4.85 11.38 -9.08
N LEU A 162 -5.60 11.08 -8.03
CA LEU A 162 -5.24 10.11 -7.00
C LEU A 162 -6.22 8.95 -7.05
N THR A 163 -5.70 7.72 -7.13
CA THR A 163 -6.50 6.49 -7.11
C THR A 163 -5.99 5.58 -6.00
N PHE A 164 -6.88 5.08 -5.13
CA PHE A 164 -6.49 4.24 -3.99
C PHE A 164 -7.67 3.48 -3.35
N ASN A 165 -7.34 2.49 -2.52
CA ASN A 165 -8.27 1.86 -1.60
C ASN A 165 -8.17 2.54 -0.22
N PRO A 166 -9.28 2.84 0.46
CA PRO A 166 -9.30 3.63 1.70
C PRO A 166 -9.00 2.80 2.94
N TRP A 167 -7.77 2.30 3.07
CA TRP A 167 -7.35 1.37 4.13
C TRP A 167 -7.45 1.92 5.55
N SER A 168 -7.31 3.24 5.75
CA SER A 168 -7.30 3.81 7.08
C SER A 168 -8.09 5.12 7.17
N ALA A 169 -9.01 5.20 8.12
CA ALA A 169 -9.75 6.42 8.43
C ALA A 169 -8.87 7.54 9.03
N THR A 170 -7.66 7.23 9.46
CA THR A 170 -6.70 8.21 9.99
C THR A 170 -5.72 8.71 8.93
N SER A 171 -5.92 8.34 7.66
CA SER A 171 -5.08 8.79 6.55
C SER A 171 -5.22 10.30 6.32
N TRP A 172 -4.11 11.00 6.02
CA TRP A 172 -4.11 12.39 5.59
C TRP A 172 -4.97 12.63 4.34
N LEU A 173 -5.08 11.61 3.46
CA LEU A 173 -5.95 11.64 2.28
C LEU A 173 -7.42 11.86 2.66
N LYS A 174 -7.87 11.24 3.77
CA LYS A 174 -9.22 11.44 4.28
C LYS A 174 -9.38 12.86 4.81
N ALA A 175 -8.51 13.28 5.71
CA ALA A 175 -8.58 14.60 6.32
C ALA A 175 -8.58 15.73 5.27
N ARG A 176 -7.65 15.67 4.31
CA ARG A 176 -7.49 16.72 3.30
C ARG A 176 -8.60 16.75 2.26
N PHE A 177 -8.92 15.61 1.67
CA PHE A 177 -9.76 15.57 0.46
C PHE A 177 -11.22 15.17 0.72
N PHE A 178 -11.54 14.55 1.86
CA PHE A 178 -12.89 14.08 2.14
C PHE A 178 -13.52 14.78 3.34
N ASP A 179 -12.76 15.09 4.40
CA ASP A 179 -13.30 15.78 5.57
C ASP A 179 -13.31 17.29 5.38
N THR A 180 -12.26 17.85 4.73
CA THR A 180 -12.11 19.30 4.50
C THR A 180 -11.74 19.61 3.03
N PRO A 181 -12.56 19.18 2.04
CA PRO A 181 -12.28 19.46 0.64
C PRO A 181 -12.37 20.95 0.34
N ASP A 182 -11.44 21.45 -0.47
CA ASP A 182 -11.48 22.79 -1.03
C ASP A 182 -12.24 22.83 -2.37
N ASP A 183 -12.42 24.04 -2.91
CA ASP A 183 -13.13 24.25 -4.19
C ASP A 183 -12.42 23.63 -5.39
N ASP A 184 -11.11 23.36 -5.28
CA ASP A 184 -10.29 22.74 -6.33
C ASP A 184 -10.27 21.22 -6.27
N THR A 185 -11.02 20.63 -5.33
CA THR A 185 -11.09 19.18 -5.11
C THR A 185 -12.36 18.58 -5.69
N PHE A 186 -12.21 17.50 -6.44
CA PHE A 186 -13.27 16.57 -6.84
C PHE A 186 -13.02 15.22 -6.20
N THR A 187 -13.98 14.70 -5.48
CA THR A 187 -13.90 13.38 -4.83
C THR A 187 -14.92 12.41 -5.41
N LYS A 188 -14.54 11.14 -5.50
CA LYS A 188 -15.44 10.06 -5.91
C LYS A 188 -15.16 8.80 -5.09
N THR A 189 -16.23 8.15 -4.65
CA THR A 189 -16.18 6.79 -4.09
C THR A 189 -16.75 5.82 -5.10
N THR A 190 -16.05 4.71 -5.36
CA THR A 190 -16.46 3.69 -6.33
C THR A 190 -16.43 2.30 -5.70
N THR A 191 -17.38 1.45 -6.13
CA THR A 191 -17.47 0.06 -5.70
C THR A 191 -17.24 -0.87 -6.89
N TRP A 192 -17.05 -2.16 -6.62
CA TRP A 192 -16.96 -3.17 -7.68
C TRP A 192 -18.22 -3.21 -8.55
N GLU A 193 -19.38 -2.79 -8.05
CA GLU A 193 -20.62 -2.67 -8.80
C GLU A 193 -20.57 -1.62 -9.91
N CYS A 194 -19.65 -0.66 -9.81
CA CYS A 194 -19.38 0.30 -10.88
C CYS A 194 -18.72 -0.34 -12.12
N ASN A 195 -18.30 -1.61 -12.04
CA ASN A 195 -17.60 -2.31 -13.10
C ASN A 195 -18.49 -3.35 -13.76
N GLU A 196 -19.03 -3.00 -14.91
CA GLU A 196 -19.91 -3.84 -15.73
C GLU A 196 -19.20 -5.04 -16.37
N TRP A 197 -17.86 -5.07 -16.39
CA TRP A 197 -17.08 -6.12 -17.04
C TRP A 197 -16.65 -7.24 -16.09
N LEU A 198 -17.00 -7.16 -14.80
CA LEU A 198 -16.80 -8.28 -13.88
C LEU A 198 -17.73 -9.44 -14.27
N ASP A 199 -17.15 -10.61 -14.42
CA ASP A 199 -17.90 -11.83 -14.62
C ASP A 199 -18.53 -12.35 -13.30
N GLU A 200 -19.26 -13.45 -13.39
CA GLU A 200 -19.93 -14.04 -12.23
C GLU A 200 -18.92 -14.57 -11.19
N SER A 201 -17.79 -15.08 -11.62
CA SER A 201 -16.71 -15.55 -10.73
C SER A 201 -16.14 -14.40 -9.92
N ASP A 202 -15.82 -13.29 -10.58
CA ASP A 202 -15.32 -12.07 -9.94
C ASP A 202 -16.31 -11.53 -8.90
N ARG A 203 -17.58 -11.44 -9.27
CA ARG A 203 -18.67 -10.97 -8.38
C ARG A 203 -18.82 -11.88 -7.16
N ASN A 204 -18.73 -13.20 -7.35
CA ASN A 204 -18.83 -14.16 -6.27
C ASN A 204 -17.69 -14.03 -5.25
N ILE A 205 -16.51 -13.55 -5.64
CA ILE A 205 -15.41 -13.24 -4.68
C ILE A 205 -15.88 -12.16 -3.69
N PHE A 206 -16.47 -11.06 -4.19
CA PHE A 206 -16.98 -9.99 -3.32
C PHE A 206 -18.14 -10.45 -2.45
N LEU A 207 -19.06 -11.25 -2.99
CA LEU A 207 -20.18 -11.80 -2.21
C LEU A 207 -19.72 -12.76 -1.10
N LYS A 208 -18.73 -13.61 -1.38
CA LYS A 208 -18.08 -14.45 -0.37
C LYS A 208 -17.35 -13.62 0.67
N MET A 209 -16.63 -12.58 0.26
CA MET A 209 -15.96 -11.66 1.17
C MET A 209 -16.97 -10.98 2.07
N LYS A 210 -18.08 -10.48 1.54
CA LYS A 210 -19.19 -9.88 2.32
C LYS A 210 -19.72 -10.80 3.42
N LYS A 211 -19.83 -12.10 3.12
CA LYS A 211 -20.32 -13.11 4.08
C LYS A 211 -19.24 -13.48 5.11
N ASN A 212 -18.01 -13.70 4.68
CA ASN A 212 -16.97 -14.30 5.50
C ASN A 212 -16.10 -13.25 6.22
N ASN A 213 -15.86 -12.10 5.59
CA ASN A 213 -15.01 -11.02 6.08
C ASN A 213 -15.70 -9.65 5.90
N PRO A 214 -16.78 -9.35 6.64
CA PRO A 214 -17.58 -8.13 6.44
C PRO A 214 -16.78 -6.84 6.59
N ARG A 215 -15.80 -6.82 7.50
CA ARG A 215 -14.93 -5.65 7.73
C ARG A 215 -14.05 -5.35 6.52
N ARG A 216 -13.38 -6.36 5.98
CA ARG A 216 -12.57 -6.25 4.77
C ARG A 216 -13.45 -5.87 3.57
N TYR A 217 -14.66 -6.44 3.48
CA TYR A 217 -15.61 -6.11 2.44
C TYR A 217 -16.02 -4.63 2.46
N ARG A 218 -16.15 -4.00 3.63
CA ARG A 218 -16.43 -2.56 3.71
C ARG A 218 -15.32 -1.73 3.05
N ILE A 219 -14.06 -2.11 3.18
CA ILE A 219 -12.92 -1.41 2.57
C ILE A 219 -12.78 -1.82 1.10
N GLU A 220 -12.61 -3.12 0.83
CA GLU A 220 -12.28 -3.65 -0.50
C GLU A 220 -13.50 -3.83 -1.42
N GLY A 221 -14.70 -3.95 -0.88
CA GLY A 221 -15.95 -4.10 -1.63
C GLY A 221 -16.77 -2.82 -1.73
N GLU A 222 -16.92 -2.07 -0.65
CA GLU A 222 -17.76 -0.87 -0.59
C GLU A 222 -16.95 0.43 -0.70
N GLY A 223 -15.62 0.36 -0.60
CA GLY A 223 -14.75 1.55 -0.66
C GLY A 223 -14.93 2.49 0.54
N GLU A 224 -15.38 1.97 1.67
CA GLU A 224 -15.46 2.70 2.93
C GLU A 224 -14.08 2.81 3.58
N TRP A 225 -13.90 3.81 4.42
CA TRP A 225 -12.66 3.97 5.17
C TRP A 225 -12.50 2.88 6.22
N GLY A 226 -11.27 2.36 6.36
CA GLY A 226 -10.90 1.43 7.41
C GLY A 226 -11.16 2.03 8.80
N ILE A 227 -11.49 1.19 9.77
CA ILE A 227 -12.00 1.60 11.07
C ILE A 227 -10.87 2.16 11.95
N ALA A 228 -11.14 3.30 12.62
CA ALA A 228 -10.27 3.85 13.66
C ALA A 228 -10.70 3.43 15.09
N GLU A 229 -11.90 2.85 15.27
CA GLU A 229 -12.46 2.50 16.57
C GLU A 229 -11.96 1.12 17.04
N GLY A 230 -11.52 1.06 18.29
CA GLY A 230 -11.07 -0.19 18.90
C GLY A 230 -9.68 -0.63 18.47
N LEU A 231 -8.86 0.26 17.90
CA LEU A 231 -7.47 -0.03 17.58
C LEU A 231 -6.71 -0.52 18.81
N ILE A 232 -5.94 -1.59 18.63
CA ILE A 232 -5.11 -2.18 19.69
C ILE A 232 -3.87 -1.32 19.94
N TYR A 233 -3.21 -0.87 18.85
CA TYR A 233 -2.04 -0.01 18.94
C TYR A 233 -2.38 1.39 18.44
N THR A 234 -2.33 2.37 19.34
CA THR A 234 -2.70 3.78 19.05
C THR A 234 -1.49 4.70 18.95
N ASN A 235 -0.36 4.32 19.60
CA ASN A 235 0.88 5.10 19.60
C ASN A 235 1.81 4.66 18.46
N VAL A 236 1.36 4.89 17.21
CA VAL A 236 2.04 4.45 15.97
C VAL A 236 2.32 5.65 15.09
N VAL A 237 3.57 5.80 14.67
CA VAL A 237 4.00 6.81 13.69
C VAL A 237 4.66 6.12 12.50
N CYS A 238 4.52 6.71 11.31
CA CYS A 238 5.26 6.29 10.12
C CYS A 238 6.22 7.41 9.76
N GLU A 239 7.51 7.15 9.96
CA GLU A 239 8.56 8.13 9.67
C GLU A 239 9.82 7.45 9.17
N GLU A 240 10.59 8.17 8.38
CA GLU A 240 11.87 7.71 7.86
C GLU A 240 12.95 7.79 8.95
N PHE A 241 13.74 6.74 9.09
CA PHE A 241 14.88 6.69 10.00
C PHE A 241 16.02 5.88 9.39
N ASP A 242 17.24 6.20 9.78
CA ASP A 242 18.43 5.45 9.39
C ASP A 242 18.56 4.21 10.28
N VAL A 243 18.40 3.03 9.69
CA VAL A 243 18.46 1.74 10.36
C VAL A 243 19.82 1.50 11.02
N ASP A 244 20.91 1.95 10.37
CA ASP A 244 22.26 1.75 10.88
C ASP A 244 22.55 2.70 12.04
N GLU A 245 22.00 3.90 12.06
CA GLU A 245 22.08 4.80 13.21
C GLU A 245 21.27 4.26 14.40
N ILE A 246 20.07 3.73 14.16
CA ILE A 246 19.29 3.10 15.24
C ILE A 246 20.05 1.90 15.83
N ARG A 247 20.72 1.08 15.01
CA ARG A 247 21.54 -0.05 15.49
C ARG A 247 22.68 0.34 16.42
N LYS A 248 23.18 1.57 16.35
CA LYS A 248 24.25 2.07 17.22
C LYS A 248 23.77 2.47 18.62
N ILE A 249 22.45 2.57 18.84
CA ILE A 249 21.89 2.92 20.15
C ILE A 249 22.30 1.84 21.18
N LYS A 250 22.88 2.26 22.27
CA LYS A 250 23.33 1.35 23.33
C LYS A 250 22.14 0.60 23.95
N GLY A 251 22.18 -0.72 23.88
CA GLY A 251 21.14 -1.59 24.45
C GLY A 251 20.00 -1.94 23.50
N ILE A 252 20.01 -1.43 22.27
CA ILE A 252 19.06 -1.82 21.23
C ILE A 252 19.17 -3.32 20.94
N LYS A 253 18.04 -3.97 20.74
CA LYS A 253 17.99 -5.39 20.37
C LYS A 253 17.17 -5.55 19.11
N SER A 254 17.66 -6.33 18.16
CA SER A 254 16.93 -6.66 16.93
C SER A 254 16.25 -8.02 17.04
N ALA A 255 15.07 -8.14 16.44
CA ALA A 255 14.40 -9.41 16.21
C ALA A 255 13.94 -9.51 14.74
N PHE A 256 13.88 -10.75 14.28
CA PHE A 256 13.44 -11.12 12.95
C PHE A 256 12.39 -12.21 13.13
N ASN A 257 11.20 -11.99 12.66
CA ASN A 257 10.06 -12.81 13.07
C ASN A 257 9.25 -13.25 11.87
N LEU A 258 8.63 -14.41 11.97
CA LEU A 258 7.81 -14.98 10.91
C LEU A 258 6.51 -15.55 11.47
N ASP A 259 5.39 -15.03 11.00
CA ASP A 259 4.08 -15.64 11.14
C ASP A 259 3.78 -16.44 9.87
N PHE A 260 3.46 -17.73 10.01
CA PHE A 260 3.20 -18.61 8.89
C PHE A 260 1.76 -18.47 8.40
N GLY A 261 1.58 -18.47 7.09
CA GLY A 261 0.31 -18.55 6.41
C GLY A 261 0.43 -19.26 5.06
N PHE A 262 -0.63 -19.84 4.57
CA PHE A 262 -0.69 -20.38 3.21
C PHE A 262 -1.80 -19.71 2.41
N THR A 263 -3.03 -19.81 2.88
CA THR A 263 -4.18 -19.04 2.34
C THR A 263 -4.08 -17.58 2.77
N ASP A 264 -3.70 -17.37 4.02
CA ASP A 264 -3.32 -16.08 4.58
C ASP A 264 -1.85 -15.77 4.28
N PRO A 265 -1.41 -14.52 4.34
CA PRO A 265 -0.03 -14.17 4.05
C PRO A 265 0.93 -14.72 5.13
N ASN A 266 2.08 -15.24 4.66
CA ASN A 266 3.25 -15.31 5.54
C ASN A 266 3.71 -13.87 5.80
N ALA A 267 3.93 -13.51 7.06
CA ALA A 267 4.39 -12.19 7.45
C ALA A 267 5.76 -12.26 8.12
N PHE A 268 6.80 -11.87 7.38
CA PHE A 268 8.15 -11.71 7.92
C PHE A 268 8.36 -10.25 8.28
N VAL A 269 8.68 -9.98 9.55
CA VAL A 269 8.85 -8.62 10.10
C VAL A 269 10.20 -8.51 10.80
N CYS A 270 10.91 -7.42 10.48
CA CYS A 270 12.18 -7.09 11.09
C CYS A 270 12.02 -5.86 11.99
N GLU A 271 12.45 -5.99 13.25
CA GLU A 271 12.25 -4.95 14.24
C GLU A 271 13.46 -4.72 15.13
N MET A 272 13.53 -3.54 15.74
CA MET A 272 14.46 -3.19 16.79
C MET A 272 13.71 -2.63 18.00
N VAL A 273 14.08 -3.05 19.19
CA VAL A 273 13.46 -2.62 20.44
C VAL A 273 14.47 -1.83 21.28
N ASP A 274 14.15 -0.57 21.51
CA ASP A 274 14.82 0.31 22.48
C ASP A 274 13.99 0.35 23.77
N ASN A 275 14.38 -0.49 24.72
CA ASN A 275 13.69 -0.58 25.99
C ASN A 275 13.91 0.68 26.87
N ALA A 276 15.02 1.40 26.68
CA ALA A 276 15.31 2.61 27.45
C ALA A 276 14.40 3.77 27.06
N SER A 277 14.12 3.94 25.78
CA SER A 277 13.25 5.00 25.26
C SER A 277 11.82 4.54 25.01
N MET A 278 11.48 3.27 25.32
CA MET A 278 10.17 2.65 25.08
C MET A 278 9.74 2.78 23.60
N LYS A 279 10.63 2.39 22.68
CA LYS A 279 10.39 2.48 21.23
C LYS A 279 10.61 1.14 20.54
N ILE A 280 9.75 0.84 19.58
CA ILE A 280 9.87 -0.29 18.65
C ILE A 280 9.98 0.28 17.25
N TYR A 281 11.04 -0.08 16.53
CA TYR A 281 11.29 0.35 15.15
C TYR A 281 11.05 -0.83 14.22
N ILE A 282 10.05 -0.73 13.34
CA ILE A 282 9.81 -1.71 12.27
C ILE A 282 10.56 -1.22 11.05
N PHE A 283 11.59 -1.96 10.62
CA PHE A 283 12.51 -1.47 9.60
C PHE A 283 12.56 -2.29 8.32
N ASP A 284 11.98 -3.50 8.28
CA ASP A 284 11.85 -4.30 7.06
C ASP A 284 10.70 -5.29 7.16
N GLU A 285 10.15 -5.70 6.01
CA GLU A 285 9.04 -6.62 5.94
C GLU A 285 9.02 -7.44 4.65
N TRP A 286 8.36 -8.59 4.71
CA TRP A 286 7.95 -9.32 3.52
C TRP A 286 6.65 -10.07 3.79
N TYR A 287 5.68 -9.95 2.85
CA TYR A 287 4.38 -10.61 2.90
C TYR A 287 4.13 -11.37 1.61
N GLN A 288 3.73 -12.62 1.71
CA GLN A 288 3.32 -13.40 0.54
C GLN A 288 2.43 -14.59 0.91
N THR A 289 1.42 -14.88 0.08
CA THR A 289 0.53 -16.05 0.18
C THR A 289 0.94 -17.14 -0.79
N GLY A 290 0.53 -18.40 -0.52
CA GLY A 290 0.65 -19.50 -1.46
C GLY A 290 2.09 -19.96 -1.75
N VAL A 291 3.03 -19.72 -0.84
CA VAL A 291 4.44 -20.09 -1.00
C VAL A 291 4.85 -21.22 -0.09
N THR A 292 5.84 -22.00 -0.52
CA THR A 292 6.43 -23.09 0.27
C THR A 292 7.50 -22.54 1.23
N ASN A 293 7.81 -23.29 2.31
CA ASN A 293 8.85 -22.92 3.27
C ASN A 293 10.23 -22.75 2.62
N LYS A 294 10.52 -23.44 1.53
CA LYS A 294 11.73 -23.26 0.74
C LYS A 294 11.80 -21.86 0.10
N ILE A 295 10.68 -21.36 -0.44
CA ILE A 295 10.60 -20.00 -1.01
C ILE A 295 10.78 -18.98 0.09
N ILE A 296 10.17 -19.18 1.26
CA ILE A 296 10.35 -18.34 2.44
C ILE A 296 11.82 -18.26 2.86
N ALA A 297 12.48 -19.42 2.98
CA ALA A 297 13.90 -19.50 3.35
C ALA A 297 14.80 -18.76 2.36
N ASN A 298 14.57 -18.95 1.07
CA ASN A 298 15.32 -18.26 0.02
C ASN A 298 15.10 -16.74 0.09
N LYS A 299 13.86 -16.29 0.33
CA LYS A 299 13.56 -14.87 0.46
C LYS A 299 14.23 -14.23 1.65
N ILE A 300 14.22 -14.88 2.81
CA ILE A 300 14.93 -14.41 4.01
C ILE A 300 16.45 -14.27 3.75
N LYS A 301 17.05 -15.22 3.00
CA LYS A 301 18.46 -15.13 2.60
C LYS A 301 18.71 -13.99 1.62
N GLU A 302 17.85 -13.82 0.63
CA GLU A 302 17.93 -12.75 -0.37
C GLU A 302 17.84 -11.37 0.26
N MET A 303 17.01 -11.20 1.29
CA MET A 303 16.92 -9.98 2.09
C MET A 303 18.14 -9.73 3.01
N GLY A 304 19.08 -10.66 3.06
CA GLY A 304 20.30 -10.54 3.88
C GLY A 304 20.17 -11.03 5.32
N TYR A 305 19.04 -11.66 5.69
CA TYR A 305 18.76 -12.08 7.06
C TYR A 305 18.97 -13.58 7.32
N GLY A 306 19.48 -14.36 6.36
CA GLY A 306 19.69 -15.80 6.49
C GLY A 306 20.63 -16.23 7.64
N GLY A 307 21.49 -15.34 8.13
CA GLY A 307 22.36 -15.58 9.28
C GLY A 307 21.73 -15.27 10.64
N GLN A 308 20.56 -14.62 10.65
CA GLN A 308 19.86 -14.19 11.86
C GLN A 308 19.04 -15.33 12.48
N LYS A 309 18.73 -15.20 13.78
CA LYS A 309 17.72 -16.05 14.42
C LYS A 309 16.34 -15.54 14.03
N ILE A 310 15.49 -16.43 13.52
CA ILE A 310 14.12 -16.11 13.10
C ILE A 310 13.15 -16.72 14.11
N VAL A 311 12.40 -15.87 14.81
CA VAL A 311 11.36 -16.30 15.76
C VAL A 311 10.08 -16.58 14.98
N CYS A 312 9.64 -17.83 14.99
CA CYS A 312 8.50 -18.29 14.20
C CYS A 312 7.29 -18.63 15.08
N ASP A 313 6.10 -18.63 14.50
CA ASP A 313 4.93 -19.17 15.18
C ASP A 313 5.22 -20.61 15.66
N ASN A 314 5.01 -20.87 16.93
CA ASN A 314 5.25 -22.19 17.52
C ASN A 314 4.13 -23.21 17.24
N ALA A 315 3.00 -22.79 16.66
CA ALA A 315 1.94 -23.69 16.22
C ALA A 315 2.35 -24.53 14.99
N GLU A 316 3.41 -24.13 14.29
CA GLU A 316 3.90 -24.71 13.04
C GLU A 316 5.30 -25.40 13.18
N PRO A 317 5.45 -26.43 14.06
CA PRO A 317 6.75 -27.04 14.30
C PRO A 317 7.35 -27.72 13.06
N LYS A 318 6.50 -28.19 12.14
CA LYS A 318 6.94 -28.78 10.86
C LYS A 318 7.57 -27.71 9.97
N SER A 319 6.91 -26.55 9.84
CA SER A 319 7.41 -25.43 9.05
C SER A 319 8.73 -24.89 9.60
N ILE A 320 8.88 -24.84 10.92
CA ILE A 320 10.14 -24.49 11.59
C ILE A 320 11.26 -25.48 11.21
N ALA A 321 10.99 -26.78 11.28
CA ALA A 321 11.97 -27.82 10.91
C ALA A 321 12.40 -27.72 9.44
N GLU A 322 11.46 -27.52 8.52
CA GLU A 322 11.73 -27.32 7.11
C GLU A 322 12.60 -26.07 6.84
N LEU A 323 12.35 -24.95 7.56
CA LEU A 323 13.22 -23.78 7.48
C LEU A 323 14.65 -24.06 8.00
N GLN A 324 14.78 -24.87 9.07
CA GLN A 324 16.08 -25.29 9.60
C GLN A 324 16.84 -26.18 8.61
N GLU A 325 16.16 -27.10 7.91
CA GLU A 325 16.75 -27.90 6.84
C GLU A 325 17.25 -27.03 5.68
N GLU A 326 16.55 -25.95 5.37
CA GLU A 326 16.99 -24.94 4.39
C GLU A 326 18.08 -24.00 4.95
N GLY A 327 18.59 -24.23 6.16
CA GLY A 327 19.72 -23.49 6.77
C GLY A 327 19.35 -22.17 7.44
N ILE A 328 18.07 -21.92 7.70
CA ILE A 328 17.60 -20.78 8.51
C ILE A 328 17.66 -21.15 9.99
N LYS A 329 18.13 -20.22 10.83
CA LYS A 329 18.15 -20.41 12.29
C LYS A 329 16.75 -20.10 12.88
N ALA A 330 15.75 -20.88 12.46
CA ALA A 330 14.38 -20.75 12.92
C ALA A 330 14.23 -21.29 14.34
N GLU A 331 13.55 -20.55 15.21
CA GLU A 331 13.23 -20.97 16.57
C GLU A 331 11.76 -20.64 16.90
N PRO A 332 11.08 -21.46 17.74
CA PRO A 332 9.68 -21.21 18.07
C PRO A 332 9.53 -19.98 18.96
N SER A 333 8.41 -19.28 18.78
CA SER A 333 7.95 -18.22 19.67
C SER A 333 7.54 -18.79 21.04
N ARG A 334 7.46 -17.93 22.05
CA ARG A 334 6.96 -18.31 23.36
C ARG A 334 5.44 -18.47 23.32
N LYS A 335 4.94 -19.54 23.89
CA LYS A 335 3.50 -19.82 24.01
C LYS A 335 3.10 -20.04 25.45
N GLY A 336 1.86 -19.71 25.75
CA GLY A 336 1.22 -19.97 27.02
C GLY A 336 -0.21 -19.42 27.01
N LYS A 337 -0.96 -19.75 28.03
CA LYS A 337 -2.30 -19.19 28.22
C LYS A 337 -2.19 -17.66 28.30
N ASP A 338 -3.09 -16.97 27.61
CA ASP A 338 -3.13 -15.50 27.56
C ASP A 338 -1.88 -14.79 26.95
N SER A 339 -0.94 -15.54 26.32
CA SER A 339 0.27 -14.98 25.74
C SER A 339 -0.01 -13.87 24.71
N VAL A 340 -1.12 -13.92 23.98
CA VAL A 340 -1.53 -12.92 23.00
C VAL A 340 -1.81 -11.59 23.70
N ASN A 341 -2.73 -11.60 24.68
CA ASN A 341 -3.15 -10.39 25.39
C ASN A 341 -1.99 -9.79 26.21
N HIS A 342 -1.18 -10.65 26.84
CA HIS A 342 -0.02 -10.18 27.57
C HIS A 342 1.02 -9.52 26.64
N GLY A 343 1.30 -10.12 25.48
CA GLY A 343 2.20 -9.55 24.48
C GLY A 343 1.66 -8.23 23.93
N ILE A 344 0.35 -8.14 23.69
CA ILE A 344 -0.31 -6.89 23.28
C ILE A 344 -0.11 -5.80 24.35
N GLN A 345 -0.37 -6.10 25.62
CA GLN A 345 -0.21 -5.14 26.72
C GLN A 345 1.23 -4.66 26.88
N LEU A 346 2.21 -5.54 26.68
CA LEU A 346 3.62 -5.15 26.69
C LEU A 346 3.91 -4.13 25.59
N ILE A 347 3.47 -4.40 24.37
CA ILE A 347 3.72 -3.56 23.19
C ILE A 347 2.98 -2.23 23.28
N GLN A 348 1.80 -2.19 23.88
CA GLN A 348 1.01 -0.95 24.06
C GLN A 348 1.75 0.12 24.87
N ASN A 349 2.73 -0.25 25.68
CA ASN A 349 3.56 0.70 26.43
C ASN A 349 4.62 1.39 25.57
N TYR A 350 4.85 0.92 24.32
CA TYR A 350 5.88 1.44 23.42
C TYR A 350 5.28 2.36 22.35
N GLN A 351 6.08 3.30 21.89
CA GLN A 351 5.85 3.97 20.62
C GLN A 351 6.34 3.07 19.49
N ILE A 352 5.48 2.78 18.53
CA ILE A 352 5.83 1.98 17.36
C ILE A 352 6.14 2.91 16.21
N ILE A 353 7.37 2.84 15.72
CA ILE A 353 7.88 3.66 14.62
C ILE A 353 8.04 2.73 13.42
N VAL A 354 7.23 2.96 12.39
CA VAL A 354 7.23 2.13 11.19
C VAL A 354 7.96 2.87 10.09
N HIS A 355 8.99 2.24 9.53
CA HIS A 355 9.67 2.79 8.36
C HIS A 355 8.71 2.80 7.15
N PRO A 356 8.65 3.88 6.34
CA PRO A 356 7.69 4.01 5.23
C PRO A 356 7.74 2.88 4.19
N LYS A 357 8.85 2.14 4.08
CA LYS A 357 8.93 0.97 3.21
C LYS A 357 8.12 -0.24 3.69
N CYS A 358 7.73 -0.29 5.00
CA CYS A 358 6.93 -1.35 5.59
C CYS A 358 5.43 -1.05 5.41
N VAL A 359 4.97 -1.13 4.17
CA VAL A 359 3.62 -0.69 3.76
C VAL A 359 2.54 -1.64 4.25
N GLU A 360 2.77 -2.96 4.13
CA GLU A 360 1.79 -3.97 4.54
C GLU A 360 1.67 -4.04 6.07
N PHE A 361 2.78 -3.96 6.79
CA PHE A 361 2.77 -3.85 8.25
C PHE A 361 2.03 -2.58 8.71
N TYR A 362 2.34 -1.42 8.09
CA TYR A 362 1.67 -0.17 8.44
C TYR A 362 0.16 -0.23 8.18
N LYS A 363 -0.26 -0.86 7.09
CA LYS A 363 -1.67 -1.10 6.78
C LYS A 363 -2.32 -2.00 7.84
N GLU A 364 -1.67 -3.08 8.25
CA GLU A 364 -2.20 -3.99 9.28
C GLU A 364 -2.32 -3.29 10.63
N ILE A 365 -1.25 -2.63 11.12
CA ILE A 365 -1.26 -2.00 12.44
C ILE A 365 -2.31 -0.89 12.57
N ARG A 366 -2.64 -0.20 11.46
CA ARG A 366 -3.69 0.83 11.42
C ARG A 366 -5.11 0.23 11.36
N ASN A 367 -5.23 -1.06 11.21
CA ASN A 367 -6.50 -1.77 11.16
C ASN A 367 -6.63 -2.87 12.21
N TYR A 368 -5.55 -3.16 12.97
CA TYR A 368 -5.57 -4.17 14.03
C TYR A 368 -6.36 -3.69 15.22
N CYS A 369 -7.48 -4.34 15.48
CA CYS A 369 -8.41 -3.93 16.53
C CYS A 369 -8.95 -5.10 17.33
N TRP A 370 -9.59 -4.78 18.44
CA TRP A 370 -10.35 -5.75 19.22
C TRP A 370 -11.58 -6.23 18.44
N ALA A 371 -11.82 -7.54 18.44
CA ALA A 371 -13.01 -8.13 17.85
C ALA A 371 -14.29 -7.63 18.53
N LYS A 372 -15.39 -7.54 17.77
CA LYS A 372 -16.71 -7.20 18.31
C LYS A 372 -17.54 -8.47 18.53
N ASP A 373 -18.29 -8.50 19.61
CA ASP A 373 -19.28 -9.54 19.85
C ASP A 373 -20.54 -9.38 18.95
N LYS A 374 -21.52 -10.24 19.12
CA LYS A 374 -22.78 -10.24 18.33
C LYS A 374 -23.59 -8.95 18.49
N ASP A 375 -23.40 -8.24 19.59
CA ASP A 375 -24.07 -6.98 19.92
C ASP A 375 -23.26 -5.75 19.50
N GLY A 376 -22.11 -5.95 18.82
CA GLY A 376 -21.24 -4.91 18.33
C GLY A 376 -20.30 -4.30 19.39
N LYS A 377 -20.25 -4.90 20.60
CA LYS A 377 -19.40 -4.45 21.70
C LYS A 377 -17.99 -5.04 21.56
N LEU A 378 -16.96 -4.23 21.81
CA LEU A 378 -15.57 -4.68 21.78
C LEU A 378 -15.33 -5.78 22.84
N THR A 379 -14.64 -6.82 22.42
CA THR A 379 -14.15 -7.91 23.29
C THR A 379 -12.69 -7.67 23.68
N ASP A 380 -12.14 -8.54 24.50
CA ASP A 380 -10.72 -8.58 24.87
C ASP A 380 -9.89 -9.49 23.94
N LYS A 381 -10.45 -9.91 22.81
CA LYS A 381 -9.75 -10.72 21.81
C LYS A 381 -9.45 -9.88 20.57
N PRO A 382 -8.24 -9.95 20.03
CA PRO A 382 -7.94 -9.28 18.76
C PRO A 382 -8.72 -9.92 17.60
N ASP A 383 -9.01 -9.09 16.59
CA ASP A 383 -9.55 -9.56 15.33
C ASP A 383 -8.42 -10.18 14.49
N HIS A 384 -8.70 -11.29 13.82
CA HIS A 384 -7.70 -12.02 13.05
C HIS A 384 -7.43 -11.44 11.66
N GLU A 385 -8.23 -10.47 11.21
CA GLU A 385 -8.19 -10.02 9.82
C GLU A 385 -6.94 -9.22 9.43
N PHE A 386 -6.33 -8.54 10.38
CA PHE A 386 -5.11 -7.71 10.20
C PHE A 386 -4.06 -8.07 11.26
N SER A 387 -3.83 -9.36 11.50
CA SER A 387 -3.05 -9.83 12.66
C SER A 387 -1.67 -10.37 12.31
N HIS A 388 -1.37 -10.70 11.05
CA HIS A 388 -0.17 -11.49 10.71
C HIS A 388 1.13 -10.78 11.05
N GLY A 389 1.31 -9.53 10.63
CA GLY A 389 2.48 -8.73 11.04
C GLY A 389 2.47 -8.39 12.51
N MET A 390 1.27 -8.26 13.11
CA MET A 390 1.12 -7.98 14.54
C MET A 390 1.53 -9.18 15.38
N ASP A 391 1.18 -10.39 14.94
CA ASP A 391 1.59 -11.63 15.59
C ASP A 391 3.10 -11.84 15.40
N SER A 392 3.62 -11.63 14.20
CA SER A 392 5.04 -11.65 13.90
C SER A 392 5.83 -10.70 14.83
N MET A 393 5.46 -9.40 14.89
CA MET A 393 6.06 -8.42 15.81
C MET A 393 5.98 -8.88 17.27
N ARG A 394 4.84 -9.39 17.70
CA ARG A 394 4.63 -9.85 19.07
C ARG A 394 5.57 -10.99 19.45
N TYR A 395 5.88 -11.91 18.54
CA TYR A 395 6.85 -12.99 18.80
C TYR A 395 8.22 -12.44 19.14
N GLY A 396 8.74 -11.51 18.39
CA GLY A 396 10.05 -10.91 18.62
C GLY A 396 10.10 -10.03 19.85
N VAL A 397 9.15 -9.11 20.00
CA VAL A 397 9.12 -8.20 21.15
C VAL A 397 9.04 -8.98 22.46
N THR A 398 8.17 -9.98 22.56
CA THR A 398 8.08 -10.82 23.77
C THR A 398 9.36 -11.60 24.03
N LYS A 399 10.04 -12.08 22.97
CA LYS A 399 11.33 -12.75 23.08
C LYS A 399 12.43 -11.85 23.65
N ILE A 400 12.42 -10.57 23.24
CA ILE A 400 13.40 -9.56 23.69
C ILE A 400 13.13 -9.10 25.12
N LEU A 401 11.86 -8.86 25.48
CA LEU A 401 11.50 -8.16 26.71
C LEU A 401 11.31 -9.10 27.90
N LEU A 402 10.88 -10.34 27.67
CA LEU A 402 10.64 -11.29 28.74
C LEU A 402 11.91 -12.10 29.06
N PRO A 403 12.22 -12.39 30.34
CA PRO A 403 13.34 -13.27 30.72
C PRO A 403 13.21 -14.68 30.11
N ASP A 404 14.33 -15.36 29.88
CA ASP A 404 14.31 -16.73 29.32
C ASP A 404 13.56 -17.74 30.19
N ALA A 405 13.52 -17.51 31.51
CA ALA A 405 12.77 -18.32 32.48
C ALA A 405 11.28 -17.98 32.58
N PHE A 406 10.79 -17.00 31.80
CA PHE A 406 9.39 -16.60 31.85
C PHE A 406 8.51 -17.62 31.13
N SER A 407 7.46 -18.13 31.82
CA SER A 407 6.38 -18.92 31.23
C SER A 407 5.05 -18.17 31.38
N PHE A 408 4.11 -18.44 30.47
CA PHE A 408 2.71 -17.97 30.55
C PHE A 408 1.89 -19.10 31.21
N ASP A 409 2.06 -19.30 32.51
CA ASP A 409 1.29 -20.30 33.27
C ASP A 409 -0.09 -19.79 33.68
#